data_6af29cec87294bdf3c59ed729bf267e0
#
_entry.id   6af29cec87294bdf3c59ed729bf267e0
#
_cell.length_a   1.000
_cell.length_b   1.000
_cell.length_c   1.000
_cell.angle_alpha   90.00
_cell.angle_beta   90.00
_cell.angle_gamma   90.00
#
_symmetry.space_group_name_H-M   'P 1'
#
loop_
_entity.id
_entity.type
_entity.pdbx_description
1 polymer ?
#
loop_
_entity_poly.entity_id
_entity_poly.type
_entity_poly.pdbx_seq_one_letter_code
_entity_poly.pdbx_strand_id
1 'polypeptide(L)'
;LTVDFWNGNRSEIRQDHEREVLEAVLEATTLEFGPWKISESRADYPGKEESLAFSEKNHDLLVTIAGNQKFKPEDILMISKPLARNLLGYRILIINDKDTFKFKEANLKDIKQLTLGIPETWSDADIFRTNEFKVSEKGSFDDVFNRLVSGEFDYTTFGANEVESIFKNRASQHADLSIENSLMFFYPFPLVFYVNPKQPKLAVRIEKGLENIENNGVLSGIFDSYYKLLIEDLNLKHRKIISLNNPLIPDEFADLKPDLKSLSL
;
A
#
# COMPACT_ATOMS: atom_id res chain seq x y z
N LEU A 1 17.54 10.45 -20.33
CA LEU A 1 16.89 10.82 -19.08
C LEU A 1 17.34 9.88 -17.96
N THR A 2 17.83 10.41 -16.85
CA THR A 2 17.96 9.66 -15.58
C THR A 2 16.81 10.05 -14.68
N VAL A 3 16.09 9.06 -14.13
CA VAL A 3 14.99 9.24 -13.19
C VAL A 3 15.48 8.84 -11.81
N ASP A 4 15.47 9.76 -10.86
CA ASP A 4 15.78 9.48 -9.47
C ASP A 4 14.54 9.02 -8.76
N PHE A 5 14.47 7.71 -8.47
CA PHE A 5 13.29 7.03 -7.92
C PHE A 5 13.50 6.67 -6.46
N TRP A 6 12.71 7.30 -5.57
CA TRP A 6 12.68 6.89 -4.17
C TRP A 6 11.70 5.75 -3.96
N ASN A 7 12.22 4.62 -3.51
CA ASN A 7 11.50 3.36 -3.31
C ASN A 7 11.71 2.80 -1.88
N GLY A 8 11.95 3.68 -0.89
CA GLY A 8 12.04 3.34 0.53
C GLY A 8 10.69 3.27 1.25
N ASN A 9 10.69 2.95 2.54
CA ASN A 9 9.53 2.89 3.43
C ASN A 9 8.44 1.89 2.98
N ARG A 10 8.82 0.77 2.37
CA ARG A 10 7.87 -0.27 1.92
C ARG A 10 8.50 -1.65 1.92
N SER A 11 7.67 -2.68 1.81
CA SER A 11 8.14 -4.07 1.73
C SER A 11 8.91 -4.34 0.43
N GLU A 12 9.82 -5.30 0.46
CA GLU A 12 10.66 -5.67 -0.68
C GLU A 12 9.84 -6.06 -1.91
N ILE A 13 8.79 -6.85 -1.74
CA ILE A 13 7.89 -7.23 -2.85
C ILE A 13 7.25 -6.02 -3.53
N ARG A 14 6.89 -4.98 -2.75
CA ARG A 14 6.39 -3.73 -3.32
C ARG A 14 7.49 -2.97 -4.05
N GLN A 15 8.69 -2.89 -3.47
CA GLN A 15 9.83 -2.24 -4.10
C GLN A 15 10.12 -2.82 -5.48
N ASP A 16 10.12 -4.14 -5.59
CA ASP A 16 10.41 -4.84 -6.85
C ASP A 16 9.27 -4.65 -7.85
N HIS A 17 8.02 -4.81 -7.45
CA HIS A 17 6.85 -4.56 -8.30
C HIS A 17 6.81 -3.12 -8.82
N GLU A 18 6.93 -2.14 -7.93
CA GLU A 18 6.87 -0.71 -8.29
C GLU A 18 8.01 -0.31 -9.22
N ARG A 19 9.20 -0.89 -9.04
CA ARG A 19 10.32 -0.72 -9.93
C ARG A 19 10.06 -1.32 -11.31
N GLU A 20 9.56 -2.55 -11.39
CA GLU A 20 9.28 -3.20 -12.68
C GLU A 20 8.19 -2.45 -13.47
N VAL A 21 7.15 -1.95 -12.78
CA VAL A 21 6.14 -1.09 -13.41
C VAL A 21 6.80 0.18 -13.98
N LEU A 22 7.68 0.84 -13.24
CA LEU A 22 8.39 2.03 -13.72
C LEU A 22 9.27 1.72 -14.94
N GLU A 23 10.00 0.60 -14.94
CA GLU A 23 10.80 0.15 -16.08
C GLU A 23 9.93 -0.05 -17.33
N ALA A 24 8.81 -0.75 -17.19
CA ALA A 24 7.87 -0.98 -18.29
C ALA A 24 7.27 0.32 -18.84
N VAL A 25 6.93 1.27 -17.97
CA VAL A 25 6.42 2.60 -18.34
C VAL A 25 7.47 3.38 -19.15
N LEU A 26 8.70 3.41 -18.70
CA LEU A 26 9.79 4.13 -19.37
C LEU A 26 10.14 3.48 -20.70
N GLU A 27 10.16 2.16 -20.77
CA GLU A 27 10.42 1.39 -21.99
C GLU A 27 9.33 1.62 -23.04
N ALA A 28 8.06 1.55 -22.65
CA ALA A 28 6.90 1.77 -23.53
C ALA A 28 6.85 3.17 -24.17
N THR A 29 7.66 4.08 -23.66
CA THR A 29 7.74 5.49 -24.12
C THR A 29 9.09 5.87 -24.71
N THR A 30 10.02 4.91 -24.87
CA THR A 30 11.39 5.18 -25.35
C THR A 30 11.43 5.80 -26.75
N LEU A 31 10.57 5.36 -27.66
CA LEU A 31 10.53 5.90 -29.03
C LEU A 31 10.15 7.39 -29.07
N GLU A 32 9.31 7.86 -28.14
CA GLU A 32 8.83 9.25 -28.12
C GLU A 32 9.68 10.14 -27.23
N PHE A 33 10.09 9.65 -26.06
CA PHE A 33 10.77 10.45 -25.03
C PHE A 33 12.29 10.16 -24.93
N GLY A 34 12.80 9.23 -25.73
CA GLY A 34 14.20 8.87 -25.76
C GLY A 34 14.63 7.90 -24.64
N PRO A 35 15.93 7.53 -24.62
CA PRO A 35 16.47 6.54 -23.69
C PRO A 35 16.38 7.01 -22.24
N TRP A 36 16.41 6.04 -21.33
CA TRP A 36 16.23 6.26 -19.91
C TRP A 36 17.19 5.43 -19.05
N LYS A 37 17.33 5.83 -17.81
CA LYS A 37 18.02 5.12 -16.74
C LYS A 37 17.32 5.43 -15.42
N ILE A 38 17.18 4.46 -14.54
CA ILE A 38 16.67 4.64 -13.18
C ILE A 38 17.85 4.68 -12.21
N SER A 39 17.85 5.69 -11.34
CA SER A 39 18.66 5.78 -10.14
C SER A 39 17.73 5.51 -8.96
N GLU A 40 17.75 4.28 -8.41
CA GLU A 40 16.85 3.88 -7.34
C GLU A 40 17.51 4.07 -5.97
N SER A 41 16.75 4.66 -5.03
CA SER A 41 17.07 4.71 -3.61
C SER A 41 16.05 3.92 -2.81
N ARG A 42 16.48 2.92 -2.08
CA ARG A 42 15.67 2.12 -1.13
C ARG A 42 15.88 2.54 0.32
N ALA A 43 16.54 3.68 0.56
CA ALA A 43 16.74 4.20 1.89
C ALA A 43 15.41 4.57 2.55
N ASP A 44 15.20 4.13 3.78
CA ASP A 44 14.03 4.50 4.57
C ASP A 44 14.22 5.90 5.14
N TYR A 45 13.14 6.68 5.16
CA TYR A 45 13.07 7.98 5.83
C TYR A 45 12.10 7.92 7.00
N PRO A 46 12.36 8.69 8.08
CA PRO A 46 11.34 8.89 9.11
C PRO A 46 10.03 9.35 8.50
N GLY A 47 8.90 8.85 9.00
CA GLY A 47 7.59 9.15 8.39
C GLY A 47 7.29 10.64 8.21
N LYS A 48 7.85 11.50 9.07
CA LYS A 48 7.75 12.97 8.98
C LYS A 48 8.61 13.58 7.86
N GLU A 49 9.61 12.84 7.37
CA GLU A 49 10.53 13.31 6.32
C GLU A 49 10.13 12.83 4.92
N GLU A 50 9.14 11.97 4.79
CA GLU A 50 8.68 11.50 3.47
C GLU A 50 8.24 12.66 2.57
N SER A 51 7.58 13.67 3.14
CA SER A 51 7.17 14.88 2.41
C SER A 51 8.34 15.69 1.84
N LEU A 52 9.55 15.47 2.34
CA LEU A 52 10.76 16.15 1.89
C LEU A 52 11.42 15.46 0.69
N ALA A 53 10.85 14.35 0.21
CA ALA A 53 11.40 13.54 -0.89
C ALA A 53 11.72 14.40 -2.13
N PHE A 54 10.84 15.34 -2.49
CA PHE A 54 11.03 16.19 -3.66
C PHE A 54 11.78 17.49 -3.36
N SER A 55 11.53 18.11 -2.21
CA SER A 55 12.07 19.43 -1.89
C SER A 55 13.53 19.41 -1.43
N GLU A 56 13.88 18.47 -0.54
CA GLU A 56 15.21 18.40 0.09
C GLU A 56 16.03 17.21 -0.38
N LYS A 57 15.40 16.05 -0.62
CA LYS A 57 16.10 14.83 -1.07
C LYS A 57 16.28 14.80 -2.60
N ASN A 58 15.61 15.70 -3.34
CA ASN A 58 15.71 15.88 -4.79
C ASN A 58 15.34 14.65 -5.63
N HIS A 59 14.47 13.77 -5.12
CA HIS A 59 13.94 12.69 -5.94
C HIS A 59 12.99 13.22 -7.01
N ASP A 60 12.92 12.55 -8.14
CA ASP A 60 12.01 12.88 -9.25
C ASP A 60 10.65 12.23 -9.12
N LEU A 61 10.62 11.04 -8.51
CA LEU A 61 9.46 10.15 -8.53
C LEU A 61 9.43 9.27 -7.28
N LEU A 62 8.23 8.97 -6.83
CA LEU A 62 7.95 7.93 -5.82
C LEU A 62 6.59 7.30 -6.08
N VAL A 63 6.31 6.15 -5.46
CA VAL A 63 4.98 5.54 -5.39
C VAL A 63 4.45 5.69 -3.98
N THR A 64 3.21 6.11 -3.85
CA THR A 64 2.51 6.17 -2.56
C THR A 64 1.00 6.04 -2.76
N ILE A 65 0.24 6.05 -1.67
CA ILE A 65 -1.21 6.04 -1.72
C ILE A 65 -1.75 7.35 -2.29
N ALA A 66 -2.79 7.29 -3.10
CA ALA A 66 -3.51 8.48 -3.51
C ALA A 66 -4.12 9.16 -2.27
N GLY A 67 -3.95 10.47 -2.17
CA GLY A 67 -4.40 11.24 -1.00
C GLY A 67 -3.50 11.15 0.22
N ASN A 68 -2.22 10.82 0.05
CA ASN A 68 -1.25 10.81 1.15
C ASN A 68 -1.10 12.20 1.77
N GLN A 69 -1.62 12.37 2.99
CA GLN A 69 -1.66 13.65 3.71
C GLN A 69 -0.29 14.20 4.12
N LYS A 70 0.79 13.45 3.94
CA LYS A 70 2.15 13.95 4.15
C LYS A 70 2.58 14.93 3.07
N PHE A 71 1.95 14.88 1.89
CA PHE A 71 2.24 15.76 0.76
C PHE A 71 1.11 16.77 0.57
N LYS A 72 1.48 18.02 0.32
CA LYS A 72 0.51 19.05 -0.09
C LYS A 72 0.22 18.88 -1.58
N PRO A 73 -1.02 19.17 -2.02
CA PRO A 73 -1.40 19.04 -3.44
C PRO A 73 -0.48 19.86 -4.39
N GLU A 74 -0.02 21.02 -3.95
CA GLU A 74 0.88 21.89 -4.73
C GLU A 74 2.32 21.35 -4.86
N ASP A 75 2.71 20.43 -3.99
CA ASP A 75 4.07 19.87 -3.95
C ASP A 75 4.21 18.57 -4.74
N ILE A 76 3.17 18.14 -5.46
CA ILE A 76 3.14 16.89 -6.22
C ILE A 76 2.44 17.02 -7.58
N LEU A 77 2.83 16.17 -8.53
CA LEU A 77 2.02 15.84 -9.70
C LEU A 77 1.59 14.38 -9.55
N MET A 78 0.34 14.15 -9.15
CA MET A 78 -0.20 12.80 -8.99
C MET A 78 -0.63 12.24 -10.35
N ILE A 79 -0.20 11.02 -10.66
CA ILE A 79 -0.67 10.29 -11.84
C ILE A 79 -1.83 9.39 -11.40
N SER A 80 -3.05 9.76 -11.76
CA SER A 80 -4.31 9.16 -11.29
C SER A 80 -4.62 7.79 -11.91
N LYS A 81 -3.60 6.91 -11.95
CA LYS A 81 -3.71 5.53 -12.46
C LYS A 81 -3.16 4.56 -11.42
N PRO A 82 -4.01 3.66 -10.85
CA PRO A 82 -3.58 2.66 -9.87
C PRO A 82 -2.59 1.66 -10.47
N LEU A 83 -1.52 1.35 -9.73
CA LEU A 83 -0.46 0.44 -10.18
C LEU A 83 -0.75 -1.04 -9.86
N ALA A 84 -1.61 -1.32 -8.86
CA ALA A 84 -1.77 -2.65 -8.27
C ALA A 84 -3.22 -2.99 -7.92
N ARG A 85 -4.20 -2.65 -8.79
CA ARG A 85 -5.63 -3.01 -8.66
C ARG A 85 -6.21 -2.78 -7.26
N ASN A 86 -5.75 -1.72 -6.58
CA ASN A 86 -6.10 -1.42 -5.18
C ASN A 86 -5.85 -2.56 -4.18
N LEU A 87 -4.90 -3.46 -4.44
CA LEU A 87 -4.61 -4.61 -3.58
C LEU A 87 -4.17 -4.20 -2.17
N LEU A 88 -3.48 -3.05 -2.03
CA LEU A 88 -3.12 -2.46 -0.73
C LEU A 88 -4.36 -2.15 0.13
N GLY A 89 -5.49 -1.83 -0.49
CA GLY A 89 -6.74 -1.50 0.19
C GLY A 89 -7.44 -2.70 0.84
N TYR A 90 -7.07 -3.93 0.48
CA TYR A 90 -7.49 -5.15 1.18
C TYR A 90 -6.56 -5.36 2.38
N ARG A 91 -7.05 -5.05 3.57
CA ARG A 91 -6.25 -5.04 4.80
C ARG A 91 -6.40 -6.35 5.56
N ILE A 92 -5.32 -7.09 5.65
CA ILE A 92 -5.24 -8.38 6.33
C ILE A 92 -4.70 -8.17 7.74
N LEU A 93 -5.26 -8.89 8.70
CA LEU A 93 -4.93 -8.73 10.11
C LEU A 93 -3.78 -9.64 10.50
N ILE A 94 -2.91 -9.12 11.36
CA ILE A 94 -1.98 -9.92 12.18
C ILE A 94 -2.47 -9.83 13.61
N ILE A 95 -2.59 -10.98 14.26
CA ILE A 95 -3.18 -11.16 15.59
C ILE A 95 -2.30 -12.05 16.46
N ASN A 96 -2.57 -12.06 17.76
CA ASN A 96 -2.03 -13.06 18.65
C ASN A 96 -2.86 -14.35 18.53
N ASP A 97 -2.22 -15.51 18.43
CA ASP A 97 -2.88 -16.82 18.23
C ASP A 97 -3.92 -17.14 19.30
N LYS A 98 -3.65 -16.78 20.55
CA LYS A 98 -4.59 -16.94 21.66
C LYS A 98 -5.90 -16.20 21.47
N ASP A 99 -5.92 -15.17 20.60
CA ASP A 99 -7.05 -14.28 20.36
C ASP A 99 -7.84 -14.64 19.08
N THR A 100 -7.46 -15.70 18.37
CA THR A 100 -8.13 -16.16 17.13
C THR A 100 -9.64 -16.28 17.28
N PHE A 101 -10.13 -16.71 18.45
CA PHE A 101 -11.56 -16.84 18.73
C PHE A 101 -12.32 -15.50 18.67
N LYS A 102 -11.65 -14.37 18.89
CA LYS A 102 -12.25 -13.02 18.81
C LYS A 102 -12.63 -12.63 17.38
N PHE A 103 -12.01 -13.25 16.37
CA PHE A 103 -12.13 -12.88 14.96
C PHE A 103 -12.95 -13.85 14.13
N LYS A 104 -12.90 -15.16 14.43
CA LYS A 104 -13.41 -16.24 13.57
C LYS A 104 -14.86 -16.08 13.10
N GLU A 105 -15.74 -15.56 13.95
CA GLU A 105 -17.17 -15.34 13.62
C GLU A 105 -17.61 -13.91 13.93
N ALA A 106 -16.65 -13.02 14.14
CA ALA A 106 -16.92 -11.66 14.54
C ALA A 106 -17.73 -10.89 13.50
N ASN A 107 -18.70 -10.16 13.96
CA ASN A 107 -19.41 -9.17 13.16
C ASN A 107 -18.78 -7.78 13.34
N LEU A 108 -19.25 -6.79 12.58
CA LEU A 108 -18.72 -5.43 12.65
C LEU A 108 -18.76 -4.84 14.07
N LYS A 109 -19.82 -5.12 14.84
CA LYS A 109 -19.96 -4.59 16.20
C LYS A 109 -18.91 -5.20 17.13
N ASP A 110 -18.63 -6.50 16.97
CA ASP A 110 -17.62 -7.19 17.79
C ASP A 110 -16.23 -6.64 17.49
N ILE A 111 -15.87 -6.50 16.22
CA ILE A 111 -14.55 -5.96 15.81
C ILE A 111 -14.38 -4.52 16.26
N LYS A 112 -15.42 -3.69 16.27
CA LYS A 112 -15.36 -2.31 16.79
C LYS A 112 -15.07 -2.23 18.31
N GLN A 113 -15.25 -3.32 19.05
CA GLN A 113 -14.85 -3.36 20.47
C GLN A 113 -13.35 -3.63 20.66
N LEU A 114 -12.69 -4.21 19.65
CA LEU A 114 -11.27 -4.49 19.67
C LEU A 114 -10.48 -3.24 19.31
N THR A 115 -9.23 -3.20 19.75
CA THR A 115 -8.31 -2.09 19.50
C THR A 115 -7.34 -2.45 18.38
N LEU A 116 -7.29 -1.62 17.35
CA LEU A 116 -6.31 -1.67 16.27
C LEU A 116 -5.02 -0.96 16.69
N GLY A 117 -3.87 -1.59 16.54
CA GLY A 117 -2.56 -0.96 16.67
C GLY A 117 -2.03 -0.48 15.32
N ILE A 118 -1.63 0.79 15.24
CA ILE A 118 -1.07 1.41 14.03
C ILE A 118 0.19 2.18 14.41
N PRO A 119 1.28 2.09 13.62
CA PRO A 119 2.43 2.98 13.77
C PRO A 119 2.04 4.46 13.60
N GLU A 120 2.77 5.35 14.24
CA GLU A 120 2.56 6.79 14.11
C GLU A 120 2.65 7.26 12.64
N THR A 121 1.85 8.25 12.28
CA THR A 121 1.82 8.89 10.97
C THR A 121 1.23 8.08 9.81
N TRP A 122 0.69 6.89 10.07
CA TRP A 122 0.02 6.11 9.02
C TRP A 122 -1.43 6.58 8.82
N SER A 123 -1.79 6.83 7.56
CA SER A 123 -3.14 7.28 7.17
C SER A 123 -4.25 6.32 7.61
N ASP A 124 -3.92 5.06 7.81
CA ASP A 124 -4.84 4.03 8.33
C ASP A 124 -5.49 4.44 9.64
N ALA A 125 -4.76 5.13 10.53
CA ALA A 125 -5.28 5.57 11.82
C ALA A 125 -6.51 6.47 11.66
N ASP A 126 -6.46 7.44 10.75
CA ASP A 126 -7.57 8.36 10.48
C ASP A 126 -8.74 7.66 9.80
N ILE A 127 -8.45 6.72 8.88
CA ILE A 127 -9.47 5.91 8.21
C ILE A 127 -10.26 5.10 9.25
N PHE A 128 -9.58 4.37 10.13
CA PHE A 128 -10.24 3.56 11.14
C PHE A 128 -10.99 4.40 12.18
N ARG A 129 -10.44 5.53 12.63
CA ARG A 129 -11.13 6.45 13.54
C ARG A 129 -12.41 7.02 12.94
N THR A 130 -12.37 7.44 11.67
CA THR A 130 -13.55 7.95 10.95
C THR A 130 -14.67 6.91 10.84
N ASN A 131 -14.30 5.63 10.81
CA ASN A 131 -15.24 4.51 10.82
C ASN A 131 -15.55 4.01 12.25
N GLU A 132 -15.24 4.79 13.28
CA GLU A 132 -15.55 4.55 14.70
C GLU A 132 -14.87 3.31 15.30
N PHE A 133 -13.69 2.95 14.83
CA PHE A 133 -12.86 1.92 15.45
C PHE A 133 -11.97 2.50 16.56
N LYS A 134 -11.62 1.68 17.53
CA LYS A 134 -10.64 2.02 18.55
C LYS A 134 -9.24 1.87 17.96
N VAL A 135 -8.43 2.93 18.00
CA VAL A 135 -7.09 2.97 17.42
C VAL A 135 -6.06 3.37 18.47
N SER A 136 -5.03 2.53 18.63
CA SER A 136 -3.79 2.84 19.34
C SER A 136 -2.72 3.21 18.33
N GLU A 137 -2.61 4.50 18.00
CA GLU A 137 -1.57 5.04 17.13
C GLU A 137 -0.37 5.47 17.96
N LYS A 138 0.73 4.71 17.88
CA LYS A 138 1.92 4.98 18.69
C LYS A 138 3.11 4.17 18.18
N GLY A 139 4.30 4.73 18.38
CA GLY A 139 5.56 4.05 18.09
C GLY A 139 5.84 3.87 16.60
N SER A 140 6.88 3.10 16.32
CA SER A 140 7.36 2.84 14.97
C SER A 140 6.74 1.58 14.36
N PHE A 141 7.03 1.36 13.07
CA PHE A 141 6.70 0.11 12.41
C PHE A 141 7.38 -1.11 13.07
N ASP A 142 8.60 -0.96 13.55
CA ASP A 142 9.31 -2.05 14.22
C ASP A 142 8.73 -2.38 15.60
N ASP A 143 8.14 -1.40 16.28
CA ASP A 143 7.56 -1.59 17.62
C ASP A 143 6.21 -2.31 17.61
N VAL A 144 5.47 -2.24 16.49
CA VAL A 144 4.07 -2.69 16.42
C VAL A 144 3.89 -4.15 16.82
N PHE A 145 4.82 -5.04 16.47
CA PHE A 145 4.72 -6.46 16.76
C PHE A 145 4.99 -6.77 18.24
N ASN A 146 5.96 -6.09 18.86
CA ASN A 146 6.23 -6.20 20.31
C ASN A 146 5.00 -5.74 21.11
N ARG A 147 4.37 -4.66 20.70
CA ARG A 147 3.18 -4.11 21.34
C ARG A 147 1.95 -5.03 21.17
N LEU A 148 1.82 -5.69 20.02
CA LEU A 148 0.79 -6.69 19.78
C LEU A 148 0.98 -7.92 20.70
N VAL A 149 2.21 -8.42 20.78
CA VAL A 149 2.55 -9.55 21.68
C VAL A 149 2.28 -9.21 23.15
N SER A 150 2.59 -7.99 23.57
CA SER A 150 2.33 -7.52 24.94
C SER A 150 0.83 -7.34 25.26
N GLY A 151 -0.04 -7.37 24.25
CA GLY A 151 -1.48 -7.19 24.43
C GLY A 151 -1.89 -5.73 24.59
N GLU A 152 -1.09 -4.76 24.13
CA GLU A 152 -1.45 -3.34 24.16
C GLU A 152 -2.66 -3.05 23.25
N PHE A 153 -2.82 -3.85 22.21
CA PHE A 153 -3.96 -3.83 21.30
C PHE A 153 -4.25 -5.25 20.77
N ASP A 154 -5.37 -5.44 20.09
CA ASP A 154 -5.86 -6.78 19.71
C ASP A 154 -5.36 -7.23 18.34
N TYR A 155 -5.13 -6.30 17.39
CA TYR A 155 -4.70 -6.60 16.03
C TYR A 155 -4.00 -5.41 15.36
N THR A 156 -3.22 -5.68 14.33
CA THR A 156 -2.70 -4.69 13.38
C THR A 156 -3.03 -5.13 11.97
N THR A 157 -2.99 -4.22 10.97
CA THR A 157 -3.36 -4.55 9.59
C THR A 157 -2.32 -4.08 8.58
N PHE A 158 -2.15 -4.89 7.53
CA PHE A 158 -1.30 -4.58 6.38
C PHE A 158 -2.02 -4.91 5.08
N GLY A 159 -1.61 -4.29 3.98
CA GLY A 159 -2.17 -4.58 2.67
C GLY A 159 -1.93 -6.04 2.25
N ALA A 160 -2.87 -6.60 1.51
CA ALA A 160 -2.74 -7.96 1.01
C ALA A 160 -1.48 -8.15 0.14
N ASN A 161 -1.01 -7.10 -0.53
CA ASN A 161 0.21 -7.12 -1.33
C ASN A 161 1.52 -7.13 -0.53
N GLU A 162 1.48 -7.05 0.79
CA GLU A 162 2.69 -6.92 1.62
C GLU A 162 2.66 -7.74 2.92
N VAL A 163 1.48 -8.19 3.37
CA VAL A 163 1.31 -8.80 4.69
C VAL A 163 2.16 -10.05 4.90
N GLU A 164 2.28 -10.92 3.91
CA GLU A 164 3.10 -12.13 4.02
C GLU A 164 4.59 -11.82 4.16
N SER A 165 5.09 -10.89 3.34
CA SER A 165 6.48 -10.43 3.42
C SER A 165 6.77 -9.79 4.78
N ILE A 166 5.88 -8.94 5.25
CA ILE A 166 5.97 -8.30 6.58
C ILE A 166 5.92 -9.36 7.68
N PHE A 167 4.97 -10.29 7.60
CA PHE A 167 4.88 -11.37 8.58
C PHE A 167 6.16 -12.20 8.62
N LYS A 168 6.63 -12.66 7.47
CA LYS A 168 7.85 -13.48 7.36
C LYS A 168 9.10 -12.77 7.92
N ASN A 169 9.26 -11.51 7.58
CA ASN A 169 10.49 -10.77 7.90
C ASN A 169 10.49 -10.13 9.28
N ARG A 170 9.32 -9.90 9.90
CA ARG A 170 9.20 -9.16 11.17
C ARG A 170 8.35 -9.88 12.22
N ALA A 171 7.11 -10.24 11.90
CA ALA A 171 6.18 -10.81 12.87
C ALA A 171 6.51 -12.25 13.26
N SER A 172 7.02 -13.06 12.32
CA SER A 172 7.35 -14.49 12.56
C SER A 172 8.45 -14.72 13.62
N GLN A 173 9.18 -13.67 14.02
CA GLN A 173 10.10 -13.72 15.16
C GLN A 173 9.36 -13.92 16.48
N HIS A 174 8.06 -13.65 16.51
CA HIS A 174 7.17 -13.84 17.64
C HIS A 174 6.30 -15.06 17.40
N ALA A 175 6.60 -16.16 18.08
CA ALA A 175 5.94 -17.46 17.89
C ALA A 175 4.41 -17.42 18.12
N ASP A 176 3.93 -16.42 18.84
CA ASP A 176 2.52 -16.26 19.21
C ASP A 176 1.69 -15.44 18.20
N LEU A 177 2.30 -14.98 17.10
CA LEU A 177 1.60 -14.19 16.10
C LEU A 177 1.24 -15.01 14.87
N SER A 178 0.09 -14.70 14.27
CA SER A 178 -0.35 -15.29 13.00
C SER A 178 -1.11 -14.29 12.14
N ILE A 179 -1.22 -14.61 10.86
CA ILE A 179 -2.10 -13.93 9.92
C ILE A 179 -3.52 -14.47 10.14
N GLU A 180 -4.46 -13.59 10.52
CA GLU A 180 -5.87 -13.94 10.66
C GLU A 180 -6.44 -14.36 9.29
N ASN A 181 -7.29 -15.39 9.23
CA ASN A 181 -7.67 -16.04 7.97
C ASN A 181 -9.17 -15.97 7.61
N SER A 182 -10.00 -15.33 8.42
CA SER A 182 -11.46 -15.35 8.24
C SER A 182 -12.06 -14.03 7.77
N LEU A 183 -11.40 -12.90 8.03
CA LEU A 183 -11.91 -11.59 7.68
C LEU A 183 -10.80 -10.67 7.11
N MET A 184 -11.22 -9.60 6.47
CA MET A 184 -10.36 -8.50 6.03
C MET A 184 -11.14 -7.20 5.98
N PHE A 185 -10.45 -6.07 6.11
CA PHE A 185 -11.03 -4.78 5.79
C PHE A 185 -10.78 -4.42 4.33
N PHE A 186 -11.62 -3.54 3.81
CA PHE A 186 -11.41 -2.91 2.51
C PHE A 186 -11.73 -1.43 2.58
N TYR A 187 -10.85 -0.62 2.01
CA TYR A 187 -11.10 0.78 1.67
C TYR A 187 -10.30 1.17 0.42
N PRO A 188 -10.77 2.17 -0.36
CA PRO A 188 -9.99 2.70 -1.46
C PRO A 188 -8.63 3.19 -0.97
N PHE A 189 -7.54 2.58 -1.49
CA PHE A 189 -6.17 2.88 -1.07
C PHE A 189 -5.19 2.60 -2.21
N PRO A 190 -5.47 3.15 -3.43
CA PRO A 190 -4.67 2.83 -4.59
C PRO A 190 -3.27 3.41 -4.49
N LEU A 191 -2.29 2.61 -4.91
CA LEU A 191 -0.91 3.06 -5.12
C LEU A 191 -0.81 3.76 -6.46
N VAL A 192 -0.23 4.95 -6.46
CA VAL A 192 -0.06 5.80 -7.64
C VAL A 192 1.33 6.43 -7.65
N PHE A 193 1.79 6.85 -8.82
CA PHE A 193 3.00 7.67 -8.92
C PHE A 193 2.74 9.11 -8.48
N TYR A 194 3.63 9.62 -7.63
CA TYR A 194 3.79 11.04 -7.37
C TYR A 194 5.09 11.49 -8.05
N VAL A 195 4.99 12.53 -8.86
CA VAL A 195 6.12 13.11 -9.60
C VAL A 195 6.43 14.48 -9.06
N ASN A 196 7.70 14.80 -8.92
CA ASN A 196 8.18 16.12 -8.52
C ASN A 196 7.62 17.20 -9.46
N PRO A 197 6.99 18.27 -8.95
CA PRO A 197 6.45 19.37 -9.78
C PRO A 197 7.50 20.04 -10.69
N LYS A 198 8.78 19.93 -10.35
CA LYS A 198 9.88 20.41 -11.19
C LYS A 198 10.12 19.53 -12.44
N GLN A 199 9.44 18.38 -12.53
CA GLN A 199 9.62 17.39 -13.61
C GLN A 199 8.30 17.16 -14.41
N PRO A 200 7.66 18.21 -14.94
CA PRO A 200 6.36 18.05 -15.62
C PRO A 200 6.45 17.17 -16.88
N LYS A 201 7.59 17.17 -17.58
CA LYS A 201 7.80 16.29 -18.73
C LYS A 201 7.89 14.82 -18.33
N LEU A 202 8.44 14.53 -17.16
CA LEU A 202 8.45 13.17 -16.61
C LEU A 202 7.02 12.73 -16.27
N ALA A 203 6.19 13.60 -15.66
CA ALA A 203 4.80 13.30 -15.36
C ALA A 203 4.02 12.90 -16.63
N VAL A 204 4.14 13.66 -17.71
CA VAL A 204 3.52 13.33 -19.01
C VAL A 204 4.01 11.98 -19.54
N ARG A 205 5.31 11.71 -19.43
CA ARG A 205 5.90 10.43 -19.85
C ARG A 205 5.35 9.26 -19.05
N ILE A 206 5.27 9.40 -17.72
CA ILE A 206 4.76 8.35 -16.82
C ILE A 206 3.28 8.06 -17.10
N GLU A 207 2.45 9.11 -17.22
CA GLU A 207 1.03 8.95 -17.53
C GLU A 207 0.81 8.19 -18.84
N LYS A 208 1.50 8.62 -19.92
CA LYS A 208 1.41 7.97 -21.22
C LYS A 208 1.93 6.54 -21.21
N GLY A 209 3.04 6.30 -20.52
CA GLY A 209 3.59 4.96 -20.37
C GLY A 209 2.67 4.01 -19.63
N LEU A 210 2.05 4.48 -18.53
CA LEU A 210 1.04 3.70 -17.81
C LEU A 210 -0.15 3.36 -18.70
N GLU A 211 -0.66 4.32 -19.47
CA GLU A 211 -1.74 4.07 -20.43
C GLU A 211 -1.36 3.00 -21.46
N ASN A 212 -0.15 3.07 -21.99
CA ASN A 212 0.34 2.09 -22.96
C ASN A 212 0.42 0.68 -22.38
N ILE A 213 1.01 0.53 -21.17
CA ILE A 213 1.19 -0.81 -20.55
C ILE A 213 -0.11 -1.36 -19.95
N GLU A 214 -1.07 -0.51 -19.61
CA GLU A 214 -2.43 -0.91 -19.25
C GLU A 214 -3.16 -1.47 -20.45
N ASN A 215 -3.18 -0.74 -21.57
CA ASN A 215 -3.90 -1.11 -22.80
C ASN A 215 -3.35 -2.37 -23.49
N ASN A 216 -2.05 -2.62 -23.39
CA ASN A 216 -1.42 -3.81 -24.00
C ASN A 216 -1.29 -5.01 -23.05
N GLY A 217 -1.78 -4.91 -21.80
CA GLY A 217 -1.80 -5.97 -20.83
C GLY A 217 -0.49 -6.19 -20.05
N VAL A 218 0.58 -5.42 -20.31
CA VAL A 218 1.86 -5.55 -19.60
C VAL A 218 1.70 -5.25 -18.11
N LEU A 219 0.94 -4.20 -17.74
CA LEU A 219 0.68 -3.89 -16.33
C LEU A 219 -0.02 -5.06 -15.61
N SER A 220 -0.98 -5.72 -16.28
CA SER A 220 -1.67 -6.90 -15.77
C SER A 220 -0.70 -8.08 -15.58
N GLY A 221 0.18 -8.33 -16.55
CA GLY A 221 1.20 -9.38 -16.46
C GLY A 221 2.18 -9.16 -15.31
N ILE A 222 2.63 -7.93 -15.09
CA ILE A 222 3.49 -7.59 -13.96
C ILE A 222 2.74 -7.84 -12.64
N PHE A 223 1.51 -7.34 -12.50
CA PHE A 223 0.69 -7.58 -11.31
C PHE A 223 0.57 -9.08 -11.00
N ASP A 224 0.26 -9.88 -12.00
CA ASP A 224 0.05 -11.31 -11.84
C ASP A 224 1.34 -12.03 -11.42
N SER A 225 2.50 -11.63 -11.94
CA SER A 225 3.80 -12.22 -11.59
C SER A 225 4.18 -12.04 -10.12
N TYR A 226 3.75 -10.93 -9.50
CA TYR A 226 4.04 -10.65 -8.09
C TYR A 226 2.96 -11.11 -7.13
N TYR A 227 1.68 -11.02 -7.53
CA TYR A 227 0.59 -11.08 -6.55
C TYR A 227 -0.40 -12.23 -6.75
N LYS A 228 -0.37 -12.94 -7.88
CA LYS A 228 -1.32 -14.02 -8.12
C LYS A 228 -1.27 -15.12 -7.05
N LEU A 229 -0.08 -15.70 -6.82
CA LEU A 229 0.09 -16.76 -5.82
C LEU A 229 -0.22 -16.25 -4.41
N LEU A 230 0.23 -15.03 -4.09
CA LEU A 230 -0.05 -14.40 -2.81
C LEU A 230 -1.55 -14.22 -2.56
N ILE A 231 -2.32 -13.80 -3.57
CA ILE A 231 -3.79 -13.66 -3.47
C ILE A 231 -4.45 -15.03 -3.24
N GLU A 232 -3.95 -16.08 -3.90
CA GLU A 232 -4.42 -17.44 -3.72
C GLU A 232 -4.09 -17.96 -2.31
N ASP A 233 -2.86 -17.82 -1.85
CA ASP A 233 -2.38 -18.28 -0.54
C ASP A 233 -3.10 -17.55 0.61
N LEU A 234 -3.34 -16.26 0.49
CA LEU A 234 -4.14 -15.48 1.45
C LEU A 234 -5.63 -15.82 1.42
N ASN A 235 -6.07 -16.58 0.41
CA ASN A 235 -7.46 -17.03 0.26
C ASN A 235 -8.49 -15.89 0.35
N LEU A 236 -8.21 -14.77 -0.34
CA LEU A 236 -9.02 -13.55 -0.23
C LEU A 236 -10.50 -13.77 -0.55
N LYS A 237 -10.82 -14.70 -1.46
CA LYS A 237 -12.20 -15.00 -1.89
C LYS A 237 -13.09 -15.51 -0.75
N HIS A 238 -12.53 -16.14 0.26
CA HIS A 238 -13.26 -16.76 1.35
C HIS A 238 -13.28 -15.93 2.64
N ARG A 239 -12.64 -14.75 2.61
CA ARG A 239 -12.65 -13.84 3.74
C ARG A 239 -13.91 -12.98 3.77
N LYS A 240 -14.45 -12.77 4.95
CA LYS A 240 -15.49 -11.76 5.17
C LYS A 240 -14.89 -10.37 4.95
N ILE A 241 -15.52 -9.56 4.11
CA ILE A 241 -15.08 -8.19 3.84
C ILE A 241 -15.85 -7.21 4.73
N ILE A 242 -15.13 -6.35 5.44
CA ILE A 242 -15.66 -5.19 6.15
C ILE A 242 -15.20 -3.94 5.40
N SER A 243 -16.12 -3.32 4.65
CA SER A 243 -15.80 -2.10 3.89
C SER A 243 -15.85 -0.88 4.78
N LEU A 244 -14.84 -0.03 4.66
CA LEU A 244 -14.69 1.24 5.37
C LEU A 244 -14.65 2.40 4.37
N ASN A 245 -15.09 3.57 4.83
CA ASN A 245 -14.90 4.81 4.09
C ASN A 245 -13.48 5.34 4.31
N ASN A 246 -12.83 5.76 3.22
CA ASN A 246 -11.56 6.50 3.33
C ASN A 246 -11.85 8.00 3.15
N PRO A 247 -11.77 8.82 4.23
CA PRO A 247 -12.04 10.27 4.14
C PRO A 247 -10.92 11.05 3.43
N LEU A 248 -9.78 10.40 3.16
CA LEU A 248 -8.59 11.03 2.59
C LEU A 248 -8.45 10.76 1.09
N ILE A 249 -9.34 9.93 0.53
CA ILE A 249 -9.24 9.51 -0.88
C ILE A 249 -9.65 10.66 -1.81
N PRO A 250 -8.88 10.94 -2.87
CA PRO A 250 -9.32 11.86 -3.93
C PRO A 250 -10.61 11.39 -4.61
N ASP A 251 -11.45 12.35 -5.02
CA ASP A 251 -12.80 12.09 -5.58
C ASP A 251 -12.78 11.08 -6.72
N GLU A 252 -11.75 11.10 -7.56
CA GLU A 252 -11.59 10.20 -8.70
C GLU A 252 -11.48 8.72 -8.32
N PHE A 253 -11.15 8.42 -7.07
CA PHE A 253 -11.06 7.06 -6.53
C PHE A 253 -12.14 6.73 -5.50
N ALA A 254 -13.04 7.67 -5.20
CA ALA A 254 -14.03 7.51 -4.13
C ALA A 254 -15.01 6.34 -4.36
N ASP A 255 -15.27 6.01 -5.62
CA ASP A 255 -16.19 4.93 -6.01
C ASP A 255 -15.54 3.54 -6.08
N LEU A 256 -14.24 3.41 -5.77
CA LEU A 256 -13.57 2.12 -5.71
C LEU A 256 -14.23 1.22 -4.66
N LYS A 257 -14.65 0.02 -5.09
CA LYS A 257 -15.29 -1.01 -4.27
C LYS A 257 -14.48 -2.30 -4.30
N PRO A 258 -14.70 -3.20 -3.34
CA PRO A 258 -14.11 -4.53 -3.42
C PRO A 258 -14.46 -5.21 -4.75
N ASP A 259 -13.45 -5.60 -5.49
CA ASP A 259 -13.60 -6.36 -6.74
C ASP A 259 -12.63 -7.55 -6.75
N LEU A 260 -13.01 -8.61 -6.05
CA LEU A 260 -12.21 -9.84 -5.98
C LEU A 260 -12.11 -10.56 -7.33
N LYS A 261 -13.01 -10.24 -8.30
CA LYS A 261 -12.95 -10.84 -9.63
C LYS A 261 -11.80 -10.26 -10.43
N SER A 262 -11.54 -8.95 -10.30
CA SER A 262 -10.41 -8.31 -10.95
C SER A 262 -9.05 -8.75 -10.39
N LEU A 263 -9.03 -9.26 -9.16
CA LEU A 263 -7.84 -9.82 -8.50
C LEU A 263 -7.60 -11.28 -8.88
N SER A 264 -8.66 -11.95 -9.36
CA SER A 264 -8.62 -13.37 -9.71
C SER A 264 -8.37 -13.52 -11.20
N LEU A 265 -7.56 -14.44 -11.54
CA LEU A 265 -7.32 -14.87 -12.91
C LEU A 265 -8.19 -16.06 -13.25
#